data_cc381da866d20544942bfc9b2ff62f60
#
_entry.id   cc381da866d20544942bfc9b2ff62f60
#
_cell.length_a   1.000
_cell.length_b   1.000
_cell.length_c   1.000
_cell.angle_alpha   90.00
_cell.angle_beta   90.00
_cell.angle_gamma   90.00
#
_symmetry.space_group_name_H-M   'P 1'
#
loop_
_entity.id
_entity.type
_entity.pdbx_description
1 polymer ?
#
loop_
_entity_poly.entity_id
_entity_poly.type
_entity_poly.pdbx_seq_one_letter_code
_entity_poly.pdbx_strand_id
1 'polypeptide(L)'
;MMVNVNYVIIVKRGVTIMRNHEKQRLQATIEGVKYMQKMKFDKYVILNNLDSMIEKLRINASNDFINCLFDIRQKVVLDKEIN
;
A
#
# COMPACT_ATOMS: atom_id res chain seq x y z
N MET A 1 11.10 10.31 -17.62
CA MET A 1 11.03 10.16 -16.95
C MET A 1 10.19 10.46 -16.40
N MET A 2 9.71 10.31 -16.49
CA MET A 2 9.09 10.59 -15.97
C MET A 2 8.91 10.67 -15.03
N VAL A 3 9.22 11.03 -15.06
CA VAL A 3 9.14 11.11 -13.65
C VAL A 3 7.85 11.69 -13.24
N ASN A 4 7.12 10.98 -12.52
CA ASN A 4 5.91 11.57 -12.03
C ASN A 4 6.15 12.16 -10.66
N VAL A 5 5.16 12.83 -10.13
CA VAL A 5 5.29 13.57 -8.88
C VAL A 5 5.61 12.65 -7.71
N ASN A 6 4.98 11.52 -7.68
CA ASN A 6 5.21 10.59 -6.57
C ASN A 6 6.63 10.11 -6.54
N TYR A 7 7.15 9.89 -7.71
CA TYR A 7 8.50 9.46 -7.86
C TYR A 7 9.47 10.50 -7.31
N VAL A 8 9.20 11.75 -7.64
CA VAL A 8 10.02 12.85 -7.17
C VAL A 8 9.98 12.94 -5.66
N ILE A 9 8.83 12.77 -5.08
CA ILE A 9 8.69 12.83 -3.64
C ILE A 9 9.51 11.74 -2.96
N ILE A 10 9.48 10.55 -3.51
CA ILE A 10 10.25 9.44 -2.98
C ILE A 10 11.73 9.75 -3.02
N VAL A 11 12.18 10.28 -4.13
CA VAL A 11 13.59 10.65 -4.28
C VAL A 11 13.99 11.69 -3.26
N LYS A 12 13.13 12.67 -3.03
CA LYS A 12 13.43 13.73 -2.07
C LYS A 12 13.60 13.21 -0.67
N ARG A 13 12.92 12.14 -0.35
CA ARG A 13 13.05 11.52 0.97
C ARG A 13 14.30 10.67 1.07
N GLY A 14 14.99 10.48 -0.02
CA GLY A 14 16.18 9.66 -0.03
C GLY A 14 15.89 8.19 0.15
N VAL A 15 14.70 7.76 -0.21
CA VAL A 15 14.32 6.37 -0.05
C VAL A 15 14.42 5.62 -1.36
N THR A 16 14.36 4.32 -1.23
CA THR A 16 14.47 3.43 -2.36
C THR A 16 13.27 3.58 -3.27
N ILE A 17 13.55 3.52 -4.57
CA ILE A 17 12.48 3.58 -5.56
C ILE A 17 11.85 2.20 -5.68
N MET A 18 10.53 2.17 -5.64
CA MET A 18 9.82 0.92 -5.80
C MET A 18 9.94 0.40 -7.21
N ARG A 19 9.96 -0.93 -7.33
CA ARG A 19 9.98 -1.57 -8.62
C ARG A 19 8.61 -1.41 -9.31
N ASN A 20 8.61 -1.55 -10.64
CA ASN A 20 7.36 -1.38 -11.38
C ASN A 20 6.26 -2.35 -10.94
N HIS A 21 6.61 -3.60 -10.74
CA HIS A 21 5.60 -4.57 -10.33
C HIS A 21 5.08 -4.26 -8.93
N GLU A 22 5.90 -3.65 -8.09
CA GLU A 22 5.46 -3.24 -6.76
C GLU A 22 4.48 -2.09 -6.84
N LYS A 23 4.72 -1.13 -7.76
CA LYS A 23 3.80 -0.03 -7.95
C LYS A 23 2.45 -0.53 -8.43
N GLN A 24 2.45 -1.48 -9.34
CA GLN A 24 1.22 -2.07 -9.84
C GLN A 24 0.48 -2.82 -8.75
N ARG A 25 1.21 -3.58 -7.95
CA ARG A 25 0.60 -4.31 -6.84
C ARG A 25 0.05 -3.35 -5.79
N LEU A 26 0.77 -2.29 -5.52
CA LEU A 26 0.30 -1.29 -4.57
C LEU A 26 -0.99 -0.66 -5.05
N GLN A 27 -1.06 -0.31 -6.34
CA GLN A 27 -2.26 0.26 -6.92
C GLN A 27 -3.42 -0.72 -6.81
N ALA A 28 -3.18 -1.99 -7.12
CA ALA A 28 -4.22 -3.01 -7.01
C ALA A 28 -4.68 -3.16 -5.57
N THR A 29 -3.76 -3.08 -4.62
CA THR A 29 -4.09 -3.18 -3.20
C THR A 29 -4.96 -2.02 -2.77
N ILE A 30 -4.59 -0.81 -3.19
CA ILE A 30 -5.38 0.38 -2.87
C ILE A 30 -6.80 0.23 -3.41
N GLU A 31 -6.93 -0.19 -4.67
CA GLU A 31 -8.25 -0.37 -5.26
C GLU A 31 -9.05 -1.44 -4.54
N GLY A 32 -8.39 -2.52 -4.16
CA GLY A 32 -9.05 -3.59 -3.42
C GLY A 32 -9.55 -3.13 -2.06
N VAL A 33 -8.74 -2.37 -1.34
CA VAL A 33 -9.14 -1.86 -0.03
C VAL A 33 -10.29 -0.87 -0.18
N LYS A 34 -10.22 0.01 -1.18
CA LYS A 34 -11.31 0.94 -1.45
C LYS A 34 -12.61 0.19 -1.69
N TYR A 35 -12.53 -0.85 -2.49
CA TYR A 35 -13.72 -1.66 -2.78
C TYR A 35 -14.29 -2.26 -1.50
N MET A 36 -13.44 -2.85 -0.69
CA MET A 36 -13.91 -3.49 0.55
C MET A 36 -14.51 -2.46 1.49
N GLN A 37 -13.94 -1.27 1.57
CA GLN A 37 -14.49 -0.21 2.40
C GLN A 37 -15.84 0.24 1.85
N LYS A 38 -15.95 0.38 0.54
CA LYS A 38 -17.20 0.78 -0.09
C LYS A 38 -18.30 -0.23 0.16
N MET A 39 -17.95 -1.50 0.15
CA MET A 39 -18.91 -2.57 0.37
C MET A 39 -19.15 -2.86 1.85
N LYS A 40 -18.56 -2.07 2.73
CA LYS A 40 -18.78 -2.16 4.17
C LYS A 40 -18.26 -3.46 4.77
N PHE A 41 -17.18 -3.97 4.24
CA PHE A 41 -16.53 -5.13 4.83
C PHE A 41 -16.07 -4.79 6.25
N ASP A 42 -16.11 -5.78 7.13
CA ASP A 42 -15.58 -5.64 8.48
C ASP A 42 -14.09 -5.25 8.36
N LYS A 43 -13.67 -4.25 9.14
CA LYS A 43 -12.29 -3.80 9.02
C LYS A 43 -11.29 -4.88 9.38
N TYR A 44 -11.67 -5.84 10.23
CA TYR A 44 -10.75 -6.91 10.58
C TYR A 44 -10.52 -7.86 9.40
N VAL A 45 -11.49 -8.00 8.53
CA VAL A 45 -11.29 -8.75 7.29
C VAL A 45 -10.27 -8.05 6.41
N ILE A 46 -10.41 -6.74 6.28
CA ILE A 46 -9.48 -5.95 5.48
C ILE A 46 -8.08 -6.02 6.08
N LEU A 47 -7.97 -5.87 7.39
CA LEU A 47 -6.68 -5.93 8.07
C LEU A 47 -6.03 -7.29 7.93
N ASN A 48 -6.81 -8.37 8.03
CA ASN A 48 -6.27 -9.70 7.86
C ASN A 48 -5.69 -9.89 6.46
N ASN A 49 -6.38 -9.36 5.45
CA ASN A 49 -5.87 -9.45 4.08
C ASN A 49 -4.57 -8.69 3.93
N LEU A 50 -4.50 -7.48 4.50
CA LEU A 50 -3.28 -6.69 4.43
C LEU A 50 -2.14 -7.34 5.19
N ASP A 51 -2.41 -7.85 6.38
CA ASP A 51 -1.38 -8.49 7.19
C ASP A 51 -0.84 -9.73 6.49
N SER A 52 -1.72 -10.51 5.89
CA SER A 52 -1.31 -11.69 5.15
C SER A 52 -0.42 -11.32 3.97
N MET A 53 -0.78 -10.26 3.26
CA MET A 53 0.01 -9.79 2.13
C MET A 53 1.39 -9.31 2.59
N ILE A 54 1.43 -8.52 3.66
CA ILE A 54 2.69 -8.03 4.19
C ILE A 54 3.58 -9.21 4.59
N GLU A 55 3.00 -10.18 5.27
CA GLU A 55 3.75 -11.35 5.72
C GLU A 55 4.41 -12.06 4.55
N LYS A 56 3.66 -12.24 3.46
CA LYS A 56 4.15 -12.98 2.31
C LYS A 56 5.18 -12.21 1.52
N LEU A 57 5.05 -10.91 1.45
CA LEU A 57 5.86 -10.11 0.54
C LEU A 57 7.07 -9.48 1.20
N ARG A 58 7.11 -9.39 2.51
CA ARG A 58 8.14 -8.61 3.19
C ARG A 58 9.56 -9.12 2.94
N ILE A 59 9.70 -10.40 2.62
CA ILE A 59 11.02 -10.98 2.42
C ILE A 59 11.70 -10.41 1.19
N ASN A 60 10.94 -10.24 0.10
CA ASN A 60 11.52 -9.82 -1.17
C ASN A 60 11.10 -8.43 -1.61
N ALA A 61 10.28 -7.76 -0.84
CA ALA A 61 9.77 -6.45 -1.24
C ALA A 61 10.71 -5.34 -0.79
N SER A 62 10.65 -4.22 -1.49
CA SER A 62 11.40 -3.05 -1.07
C SER A 62 10.78 -2.47 0.19
N ASN A 63 11.60 -1.76 0.97
CA ASN A 63 11.13 -1.13 2.19
C ASN A 63 10.02 -0.11 1.90
N ASP A 64 10.13 0.61 0.79
CA ASP A 64 9.13 1.60 0.44
C ASP A 64 7.78 0.96 0.19
N PHE A 65 7.79 -0.18 -0.49
CA PHE A 65 6.54 -0.89 -0.76
C PHE A 65 5.88 -1.34 0.55
N ILE A 66 6.68 -1.93 1.43
CA ILE A 66 6.16 -2.40 2.72
C ILE A 66 5.65 -1.22 3.56
N ASN A 67 6.38 -0.11 3.56
CA ASN A 67 5.95 1.07 4.29
C ASN A 67 4.61 1.60 3.76
N CYS A 68 4.42 1.55 2.45
CA CYS A 68 3.14 1.97 1.87
C CYS A 68 2.01 1.05 2.33
N LEU A 69 2.27 -0.24 2.42
CA LEU A 69 1.26 -1.17 2.90
C LEU A 69 0.92 -0.90 4.37
N PHE A 70 1.92 -0.58 5.18
CA PHE A 70 1.66 -0.21 6.58
C PHE A 70 0.86 1.08 6.68
N ASP A 71 1.10 2.03 5.78
CA ASP A 71 0.32 3.26 5.77
C ASP A 71 -1.15 2.97 5.47
N ILE A 72 -1.40 2.11 4.49
CA ILE A 72 -2.76 1.72 4.17
C ILE A 72 -3.40 1.03 5.38
N ARG A 73 -2.65 0.13 5.99
CA ARG A 73 -3.14 -0.60 7.17
C ARG A 73 -3.52 0.37 8.28
N GLN A 74 -2.68 1.36 8.53
CA GLN A 74 -2.94 2.32 9.58
C GLN A 74 -4.22 3.10 9.32
N LYS A 75 -4.45 3.48 8.08
CA LYS A 75 -5.69 4.19 7.73
C LYS A 75 -6.91 3.32 7.98
N VAL A 76 -6.82 2.03 7.67
CA VAL A 76 -7.93 1.11 7.93
C VAL A 76 -8.16 1.00 9.44
N VAL A 77 -7.11 0.89 10.23
CA VAL A 77 -7.22 0.81 11.69
C VAL A 77 -7.94 2.03 12.23
N LEU A 78 -7.67 3.20 11.65
CA LEU A 78 -8.26 4.46 12.11
C LEU A 78 -9.62 4.73 11.46
N ASP A 79 -10.13 3.79 10.70
CA ASP A 79 -11.42 3.92 10.00
C ASP A 79 -11.41 5.06 8.99
N LYS A 80 -10.27 5.35 8.41
CA LYS A 80 -10.15 6.35 7.37
C LYS A 80 -10.28 5.71 6.01
N GLU A 81 -10.92 6.44 5.09
CA GLU A 81 -11.04 5.96 3.73
C GLU A 81 -9.72 6.13 2.99
N ILE A 82 -9.45 5.18 2.12
CA ILE A 82 -8.29 5.24 1.25
C ILE A 82 -8.67 6.03 0.01
N ASN A 83 -7.88 7.03 -0.30
CA ASN A 83 -8.15 7.87 -1.48
C ASN A 83 -7.22 7.54 -2.63
#